data_43a8e5097d1c9d11a18c99113f9e65f5
#
_entry.id   43a8e5097d1c9d11a18c99113f9e65f5
#
_cell.length_a   1.000
_cell.length_b   1.000
_cell.length_c   1.000
_cell.angle_alpha   90.00
_cell.angle_beta   90.00
_cell.angle_gamma   90.00
#
_symmetry.space_group_name_H-M   'P 1'
#
loop_
_entity.id
_entity.type
_entity.pdbx_description
1 polymer ?
#
loop_
_entity_poly.entity_id
_entity_poly.type
_entity_poly.pdbx_seq_one_letter_code
_entity_poly.pdbx_strand_id
1 'polypeptide(L)'
;MSEQLVMPKLAGAANSQYQQKAQDYLEKAGIAHRKYLTERKNSDLQTAIDCYIDAVKYDPSIPEAYYRLASLMWEQGQISVHGAIEQCQTAITLSPDSVNAHLYTGYFMQLSQDYQAAESEYKSAIDISGINSGRSRMIMSQSILEKINSQNGKFNDYVRFLYYFLSGSVMLAWDRTALKMFYNNISSDMSVFSYSTVGKFLEHFKMYDRANSVYKNAVEKTVKREYFYSKMGDLALKNKDLELTTECYRKVLEENPLNRDVLIKLAGILQAYYPENTDEAIDCYERLLEFDIDKAQIYYELGHLYMNKEDKLNSISAFKLAVENDSENPFYNNSLGYAYAKAELYDDAIAHYQKAISLNPDPEWTSIVCQALGAIYAGEKGNVEAAVSTYQAGIILDPNNYDLYIALGDIYMADYDLDKAIHSYCDAVTLNPEEERGYSKLGVALWEKDYLEEALVAYHKAIEINPDNEYSQNNLGILYLDGLEDAEESLEYFETAINLNPNYTLAYFNAGRASQKMGFINDAANYYQMAMDLNKLTDELDEEDIRTRLHSLFEI
;
A
#
# COMPACT_ATOMS: atom_id res chain seq x y z
N MET A 1 37.29 3.89 -8.91
CA MET A 1 38.54 4.50 -9.43
C MET A 1 38.11 5.80 -10.13
N SER A 2 38.35 6.91 -9.46
CA SER A 2 38.05 8.25 -9.97
C SER A 2 39.13 8.63 -10.96
N GLU A 3 38.90 8.38 -12.24
CA GLU A 3 39.69 9.04 -13.26
C GLU A 3 39.20 10.48 -13.38
N GLN A 4 39.93 11.40 -12.74
CA GLN A 4 39.92 12.80 -13.13
C GLN A 4 40.29 12.85 -14.62
N LEU A 5 39.33 13.29 -15.47
CA LEU A 5 39.65 13.68 -16.83
C LEU A 5 40.65 14.85 -16.75
N VAL A 6 41.94 14.52 -16.71
CA VAL A 6 43.01 15.51 -16.86
C VAL A 6 42.97 15.96 -18.31
N MET A 7 42.28 17.07 -18.54
CA MET A 7 42.27 17.73 -19.86
C MET A 7 43.71 18.13 -20.21
N PRO A 8 44.24 17.78 -21.37
CA PRO A 8 45.57 18.16 -21.78
C PRO A 8 45.64 19.67 -21.91
N LYS A 9 46.52 20.31 -21.16
CA LYS A 9 46.92 21.72 -21.41
C LYS A 9 47.63 21.78 -22.76
N LEU A 10 46.92 22.08 -23.81
CA LEU A 10 47.55 22.51 -25.06
C LEU A 10 47.84 24.01 -24.95
N ALA A 11 49.09 24.31 -24.67
CA ALA A 11 49.63 25.66 -24.71
C ALA A 11 49.91 26.04 -26.17
N GLY A 12 49.39 27.17 -26.60
CA GLY A 12 49.99 27.94 -27.63
C GLY A 12 49.25 28.06 -28.96
N ALA A 13 48.98 29.30 -29.33
CA ALA A 13 48.65 29.85 -30.62
C ALA A 13 47.37 29.30 -31.28
N ALA A 14 46.32 30.06 -31.19
CA ALA A 14 45.08 29.88 -31.94
C ALA A 14 45.36 29.83 -33.44
N ASN A 15 45.55 28.65 -33.99
CA ASN A 15 45.58 28.43 -35.41
C ASN A 15 44.13 28.44 -35.88
N SER A 16 43.76 29.33 -36.79
CA SER A 16 42.39 29.50 -37.31
C SER A 16 41.75 28.19 -37.80
N GLN A 17 42.58 27.23 -38.20
CA GLN A 17 42.16 25.90 -38.59
C GLN A 17 41.64 25.03 -37.42
N TYR A 18 42.19 25.17 -36.23
CA TYR A 18 41.73 24.44 -35.01
C TYR A 18 40.42 25.06 -34.51
N GLN A 19 40.31 26.36 -34.49
CA GLN A 19 39.06 27.06 -34.14
C GLN A 19 37.93 26.69 -35.08
N GLN A 20 38.20 26.61 -36.40
CA GLN A 20 37.19 26.17 -37.38
C GLN A 20 36.75 24.73 -37.09
N LYS A 21 37.69 23.81 -36.81
CA LYS A 21 37.35 22.43 -36.47
C LYS A 21 36.55 22.34 -35.16
N ALA A 22 36.89 23.11 -34.14
CA ALA A 22 36.14 23.17 -32.91
C ALA A 22 34.70 23.63 -33.15
N GLN A 23 34.52 24.63 -33.98
CA GLN A 23 33.22 25.14 -34.34
C GLN A 23 32.38 24.13 -35.14
N ASP A 24 33.02 23.38 -36.06
CA ASP A 24 32.35 22.30 -36.82
C ASP A 24 31.89 21.16 -35.89
N TYR A 25 32.69 20.80 -34.88
CA TYR A 25 32.29 19.82 -33.88
C TYR A 25 31.21 20.33 -32.94
N LEU A 26 31.24 21.61 -32.56
CA LEU A 26 30.20 22.24 -31.76
C LEU A 26 28.84 22.24 -32.47
N GLU A 27 28.85 22.53 -33.77
CA GLU A 27 27.63 22.48 -34.59
C GLU A 27 27.09 21.07 -34.73
N LYS A 28 27.93 20.07 -34.99
CA LYS A 28 27.58 18.65 -35.04
C LYS A 28 27.03 18.18 -33.70
N ALA A 29 27.69 18.54 -32.60
CA ALA A 29 27.22 18.25 -31.26
C ALA A 29 25.82 18.83 -31.00
N GLY A 30 25.58 20.08 -31.39
CA GLY A 30 24.28 20.74 -31.29
C GLY A 30 23.18 20.06 -32.10
N ILE A 31 23.51 19.55 -33.30
CA ILE A 31 22.56 18.77 -34.13
C ILE A 31 22.22 17.44 -33.45
N ALA A 32 23.24 16.68 -33.04
CA ALA A 32 23.05 15.38 -32.36
C ALA A 32 22.29 15.55 -31.04
N HIS A 33 22.61 16.57 -30.25
CA HIS A 33 21.93 16.90 -29.01
C HIS A 33 20.43 17.22 -29.26
N ARG A 34 20.10 18.06 -30.23
CA ARG A 34 18.70 18.34 -30.62
C ARG A 34 17.96 17.07 -31.04
N LYS A 35 18.63 16.19 -31.81
CA LYS A 35 18.06 14.93 -32.26
C LYS A 35 17.82 13.98 -31.08
N TYR A 36 18.78 13.89 -30.16
CA TYR A 36 18.59 13.15 -28.90
C TYR A 36 17.39 13.68 -28.11
N LEU A 37 17.24 15.00 -27.96
CA LEU A 37 16.12 15.58 -27.22
C LEU A 37 14.76 15.27 -27.85
N THR A 38 14.70 15.04 -29.18
CA THR A 38 13.46 14.72 -29.90
C THR A 38 13.18 13.21 -30.00
N GLU A 39 14.22 12.40 -30.25
CA GLU A 39 14.10 10.97 -30.55
C GLU A 39 14.52 10.05 -29.39
N ARG A 40 15.19 10.60 -28.37
CA ARG A 40 15.70 9.91 -27.16
C ARG A 40 16.55 8.66 -27.45
N LYS A 41 17.27 8.63 -28.56
CA LYS A 41 18.18 7.53 -28.92
C LYS A 41 19.53 7.71 -28.24
N ASN A 42 19.98 6.71 -27.50
CA ASN A 42 21.29 6.71 -26.83
C ASN A 42 22.47 6.90 -27.79
N SER A 43 22.33 6.48 -29.06
CA SER A 43 23.34 6.72 -30.08
C SER A 43 23.53 8.21 -30.39
N ASP A 44 22.45 8.99 -30.41
CA ASP A 44 22.51 10.43 -30.66
C ASP A 44 23.08 11.18 -29.44
N LEU A 45 22.75 10.69 -28.21
CA LEU A 45 23.34 11.18 -26.95
C LEU A 45 24.86 10.97 -26.93
N GLN A 46 25.34 9.77 -27.22
CA GLN A 46 26.77 9.47 -27.25
C GLN A 46 27.47 10.30 -28.35
N THR A 47 26.87 10.41 -29.52
CA THR A 47 27.42 11.27 -30.60
C THR A 47 27.52 12.73 -30.18
N ALA A 48 26.55 13.26 -29.46
CA ALA A 48 26.61 14.61 -28.93
C ALA A 48 27.75 14.80 -27.92
N ILE A 49 27.90 13.87 -26.98
CA ILE A 49 28.97 13.86 -25.97
C ILE A 49 30.35 13.86 -26.68
N ASP A 50 30.58 12.92 -27.59
CA ASP A 50 31.86 12.77 -28.28
C ASP A 50 32.21 14.03 -29.07
N CYS A 51 31.23 14.64 -29.76
CA CYS A 51 31.43 15.87 -30.48
C CYS A 51 31.72 17.08 -29.57
N TYR A 52 31.07 17.18 -28.38
CA TYR A 52 31.42 18.23 -27.42
C TYR A 52 32.82 18.02 -26.82
N ILE A 53 33.24 16.79 -26.57
CA ILE A 53 34.60 16.47 -26.13
C ILE A 53 35.61 16.89 -27.17
N ASP A 54 35.38 16.57 -28.44
CA ASP A 54 36.25 16.97 -29.55
C ASP A 54 36.28 18.50 -29.73
N ALA A 55 35.14 19.19 -29.59
CA ALA A 55 35.10 20.63 -29.62
C ALA A 55 36.01 21.27 -28.55
N VAL A 56 35.92 20.81 -27.28
CA VAL A 56 36.80 21.28 -26.19
C VAL A 56 38.26 20.92 -26.44
N LYS A 57 38.54 19.76 -27.03
CA LYS A 57 39.91 19.32 -27.36
C LYS A 57 40.56 20.24 -28.40
N TYR A 58 39.82 20.70 -29.39
CA TYR A 58 40.32 21.60 -30.41
C TYR A 58 40.33 23.06 -29.97
N ASP A 59 39.39 23.50 -29.15
CA ASP A 59 39.36 24.85 -28.57
C ASP A 59 38.79 24.80 -27.12
N PRO A 60 39.69 24.78 -26.11
CA PRO A 60 39.26 24.78 -24.72
C PRO A 60 38.59 26.07 -24.23
N SER A 61 38.56 27.11 -25.05
CA SER A 61 37.99 28.41 -24.69
C SER A 61 36.50 28.57 -24.97
N ILE A 62 35.81 27.49 -25.42
CA ILE A 62 34.40 27.52 -25.77
C ILE A 62 33.52 27.21 -24.54
N PRO A 63 32.87 28.20 -23.89
CA PRO A 63 32.08 27.98 -22.67
C PRO A 63 30.88 27.08 -22.89
N GLU A 64 30.24 27.20 -24.10
CA GLU A 64 29.06 26.44 -24.47
C GLU A 64 29.30 24.92 -24.42
N ALA A 65 30.48 24.46 -24.83
CA ALA A 65 30.81 23.05 -24.83
C ALA A 65 30.83 22.47 -23.43
N TYR A 66 31.33 23.21 -22.43
CA TYR A 66 31.45 22.72 -21.04
C TYR A 66 30.10 22.52 -20.35
N TYR A 67 29.21 23.51 -20.34
CA TYR A 67 27.92 23.34 -19.63
C TYR A 67 26.98 22.40 -20.37
N ARG A 68 27.05 22.29 -21.69
CA ARG A 68 26.27 21.29 -22.44
C ARG A 68 26.81 19.87 -22.22
N LEU A 69 28.13 19.71 -22.28
CA LEU A 69 28.78 18.44 -21.98
C LEU A 69 28.48 17.97 -20.55
N ALA A 70 28.57 18.87 -19.58
CA ALA A 70 28.24 18.59 -18.17
C ALA A 70 26.81 18.05 -18.04
N SER A 71 25.85 18.67 -18.74
CA SER A 71 24.45 18.22 -18.70
C SER A 71 24.26 16.82 -19.28
N LEU A 72 24.87 16.53 -20.43
CA LEU A 72 24.73 15.24 -21.10
C LEU A 72 25.45 14.11 -20.36
N MET A 73 26.68 14.38 -19.88
CA MET A 73 27.45 13.38 -19.10
C MET A 73 26.78 13.07 -17.76
N TRP A 74 26.18 14.06 -17.12
CA TRP A 74 25.40 13.83 -15.90
C TRP A 74 24.12 13.02 -16.19
N GLU A 75 23.41 13.34 -17.26
CA GLU A 75 22.20 12.61 -17.70
C GLU A 75 22.51 11.14 -18.00
N GLN A 76 23.71 10.84 -18.51
CA GLN A 76 24.22 9.51 -18.79
C GLN A 76 24.83 8.80 -17.56
N GLY A 77 24.92 9.50 -16.42
CA GLY A 77 25.52 8.97 -15.19
C GLY A 77 27.05 8.88 -15.21
N GLN A 78 27.71 9.51 -16.18
CA GLN A 78 29.17 9.49 -16.30
C GLN A 78 29.89 10.40 -15.30
N ILE A 79 29.23 11.48 -14.85
CA ILE A 79 29.73 12.38 -13.82
C ILE A 79 28.71 12.62 -12.72
N SER A 80 29.20 12.93 -11.52
CA SER A 80 28.35 13.31 -10.39
C SER A 80 27.80 14.74 -10.56
N VAL A 81 26.78 15.09 -9.77
CA VAL A 81 26.26 16.47 -9.71
C VAL A 81 27.39 17.47 -9.39
N HIS A 82 28.31 17.12 -8.51
CA HIS A 82 29.47 17.96 -8.16
C HIS A 82 30.42 18.16 -9.35
N GLY A 83 30.71 17.08 -10.09
CA GLY A 83 31.51 17.17 -11.33
C GLY A 83 30.84 18.02 -12.41
N ALA A 84 29.51 17.99 -12.48
CA ALA A 84 28.75 18.85 -13.41
C ALA A 84 28.84 20.33 -13.00
N ILE A 85 28.80 20.65 -11.69
CA ILE A 85 29.00 22.00 -11.16
C ILE A 85 30.39 22.52 -11.55
N GLU A 86 31.46 21.74 -11.34
CA GLU A 86 32.82 22.12 -11.70
C GLU A 86 32.99 22.45 -13.18
N GLN A 87 32.40 21.65 -14.06
CA GLN A 87 32.41 21.89 -15.51
C GLN A 87 31.68 23.20 -15.86
N CYS A 88 30.51 23.44 -15.26
CA CYS A 88 29.76 24.67 -15.49
C CYS A 88 30.48 25.91 -14.91
N GLN A 89 31.18 25.80 -13.78
CA GLN A 89 32.02 26.85 -13.24
C GLN A 89 33.21 27.18 -14.14
N THR A 90 33.77 26.17 -14.82
CA THR A 90 34.77 26.38 -15.86
C THR A 90 34.21 27.24 -17.01
N ALA A 91 32.98 26.96 -17.45
CA ALA A 91 32.29 27.76 -18.45
C ALA A 91 32.08 29.23 -18.02
N ILE A 92 31.73 29.48 -16.73
CA ILE A 92 31.60 30.83 -16.17
C ILE A 92 32.98 31.52 -16.13
N THR A 93 34.04 30.80 -15.78
CA THR A 93 35.38 31.36 -15.77
C THR A 93 35.82 31.79 -17.14
N LEU A 94 35.46 31.05 -18.18
CA LEU A 94 35.75 31.37 -19.57
C LEU A 94 34.91 32.53 -20.13
N SER A 95 33.66 32.63 -19.67
CA SER A 95 32.73 33.70 -20.08
C SER A 95 31.82 34.07 -18.90
N PRO A 96 32.23 35.03 -18.06
CA PRO A 96 31.42 35.48 -16.93
C PRO A 96 30.04 36.04 -17.31
N ASP A 97 29.89 36.48 -18.56
CA ASP A 97 28.62 37.03 -19.09
C ASP A 97 27.73 35.96 -19.73
N SER A 98 28.07 34.68 -19.57
CA SER A 98 27.28 33.59 -20.17
C SER A 98 26.05 33.27 -19.32
N VAL A 99 24.89 33.79 -19.74
CA VAL A 99 23.59 33.51 -19.08
C VAL A 99 23.33 32.00 -18.91
N ASN A 100 23.63 31.23 -19.96
CA ASN A 100 23.41 29.77 -19.90
C ASN A 100 24.34 29.08 -18.90
N ALA A 101 25.63 29.48 -18.82
CA ALA A 101 26.54 28.88 -17.88
C ALA A 101 26.05 29.09 -16.43
N HIS A 102 25.60 30.28 -16.07
CA HIS A 102 24.98 30.57 -14.78
C HIS A 102 23.68 29.77 -14.55
N LEU A 103 22.82 29.60 -15.57
CA LEU A 103 21.61 28.83 -15.45
C LEU A 103 21.88 27.34 -15.20
N TYR A 104 22.84 26.74 -15.90
CA TYR A 104 23.22 25.34 -15.70
C TYR A 104 23.90 25.13 -14.35
N THR A 105 24.78 26.04 -13.93
CA THR A 105 25.41 25.98 -12.60
C THR A 105 24.35 26.03 -11.49
N GLY A 106 23.44 26.99 -11.57
CA GLY A 106 22.32 27.10 -10.62
C GLY A 106 21.43 25.85 -10.61
N TYR A 107 21.18 25.23 -11.76
CA TYR A 107 20.41 23.99 -11.86
C TYR A 107 21.09 22.83 -11.11
N PHE A 108 22.40 22.63 -11.32
CA PHE A 108 23.11 21.56 -10.62
C PHE A 108 23.29 21.83 -9.12
N MET A 109 23.45 23.11 -8.71
CA MET A 109 23.44 23.50 -7.28
C MET A 109 22.06 23.23 -6.65
N GLN A 110 20.99 23.45 -7.37
CA GLN A 110 19.63 23.09 -6.93
C GLN A 110 19.46 21.58 -6.76
N LEU A 111 20.00 20.76 -7.67
CA LEU A 111 19.99 19.29 -7.55
C LEU A 111 20.82 18.80 -6.35
N SER A 112 21.89 19.51 -5.99
CA SER A 112 22.66 19.24 -4.77
C SER A 112 21.99 19.79 -3.49
N GLN A 113 20.78 20.37 -3.59
CA GLN A 113 20.04 21.02 -2.51
C GLN A 113 20.68 22.30 -1.95
N ASP A 114 21.70 22.85 -2.59
CA ASP A 114 22.26 24.15 -2.25
C ASP A 114 21.45 25.28 -2.92
N TYR A 115 20.26 25.50 -2.39
CA TYR A 115 19.33 26.51 -2.91
C TYR A 115 19.84 27.94 -2.79
N GLN A 116 20.73 28.23 -1.83
CA GLN A 116 21.28 29.57 -1.66
C GLN A 116 22.30 29.91 -2.77
N ALA A 117 23.20 28.98 -3.07
CA ALA A 117 24.13 29.11 -4.17
C ALA A 117 23.40 29.12 -5.51
N ALA A 118 22.43 28.24 -5.72
CA ALA A 118 21.59 28.21 -6.92
C ALA A 118 20.89 29.56 -7.17
N GLU A 119 20.32 30.17 -6.14
CA GLU A 119 19.67 31.48 -6.22
C GLU A 119 20.63 32.57 -6.62
N SER A 120 21.88 32.54 -6.13
CA SER A 120 22.92 33.49 -6.51
C SER A 120 23.24 33.41 -7.99
N GLU A 121 23.40 32.19 -8.52
CA GLU A 121 23.69 31.97 -9.95
C GLU A 121 22.52 32.41 -10.85
N TYR A 122 21.29 32.13 -10.43
CA TYR A 122 20.10 32.58 -11.18
C TYR A 122 19.95 34.11 -11.19
N LYS A 123 20.35 34.80 -10.09
CA LYS A 123 20.41 36.26 -10.06
C LYS A 123 21.45 36.80 -11.04
N SER A 124 22.65 36.22 -11.06
CA SER A 124 23.67 36.59 -12.05
C SER A 124 23.16 36.46 -13.49
N ALA A 125 22.47 35.35 -13.80
CA ALA A 125 21.84 35.15 -15.10
C ALA A 125 20.76 36.19 -15.42
N ILE A 126 19.98 36.64 -14.43
CA ILE A 126 18.96 37.69 -14.58
C ILE A 126 19.64 39.05 -14.83
N ASP A 127 20.67 39.39 -14.07
CA ASP A 127 21.37 40.67 -14.19
C ASP A 127 22.09 40.81 -15.53
N ILE A 128 22.71 39.72 -16.03
CA ILE A 128 23.36 39.68 -17.33
C ILE A 128 22.34 39.82 -18.49
N SER A 129 21.22 39.11 -18.39
CA SER A 129 20.20 39.09 -19.44
C SER A 129 19.32 40.35 -19.50
N GLY A 130 19.29 41.16 -18.45
CA GLY A 130 18.57 42.43 -18.40
C GLY A 130 17.08 42.30 -18.78
N ILE A 131 16.65 43.02 -19.78
CA ILE A 131 15.24 43.03 -20.24
C ILE A 131 14.81 41.65 -20.77
N ASN A 132 15.73 40.84 -21.30
CA ASN A 132 15.46 39.47 -21.79
C ASN A 132 15.55 38.40 -20.69
N SER A 133 15.41 38.78 -19.43
CA SER A 133 15.58 37.88 -18.26
C SER A 133 14.37 36.96 -17.97
N GLY A 134 13.35 36.96 -18.83
CA GLY A 134 12.12 36.19 -18.60
C GLY A 134 12.37 34.72 -18.30
N ARG A 135 13.27 34.07 -19.06
CA ARG A 135 13.67 32.66 -18.82
C ARG A 135 14.36 32.48 -17.47
N SER A 136 15.35 33.30 -17.18
CA SER A 136 16.12 33.24 -15.96
C SER A 136 15.23 33.45 -14.71
N ARG A 137 14.27 34.38 -14.81
CA ARG A 137 13.27 34.62 -13.75
C ARG A 137 12.33 33.43 -13.52
N MET A 138 11.90 32.78 -14.59
CA MET A 138 11.06 31.56 -14.48
C MET A 138 11.82 30.42 -13.82
N ILE A 139 13.09 30.18 -14.19
CA ILE A 139 13.94 29.16 -13.58
C ILE A 139 14.17 29.46 -12.10
N MET A 140 14.45 30.71 -11.76
CA MET A 140 14.60 31.14 -10.38
C MET A 140 13.32 30.96 -9.56
N SER A 141 12.15 31.22 -10.16
CA SER A 141 10.87 30.98 -9.47
C SER A 141 10.68 29.52 -9.11
N GLN A 142 11.06 28.61 -10.01
CA GLN A 142 11.00 27.16 -9.70
C GLN A 142 11.95 26.77 -8.58
N SER A 143 13.19 27.26 -8.58
CA SER A 143 14.15 26.97 -7.51
C SER A 143 13.62 27.44 -6.15
N ILE A 144 13.01 28.60 -6.09
CA ILE A 144 12.40 29.13 -4.87
C ILE A 144 11.22 28.24 -4.44
N LEU A 145 10.39 27.78 -5.39
CA LEU A 145 9.27 26.89 -5.10
C LEU A 145 9.73 25.53 -4.55
N GLU A 146 10.79 24.96 -5.09
CA GLU A 146 11.37 23.71 -4.58
C GLU A 146 11.96 23.89 -3.17
N LYS A 147 12.63 25.02 -2.92
CA LYS A 147 13.06 25.40 -1.57
C LYS A 147 11.89 25.51 -0.59
N ILE A 148 10.80 26.13 -1.00
CA ILE A 148 9.57 26.25 -0.21
C ILE A 148 9.07 24.86 0.17
N ASN A 149 8.99 23.94 -0.81
CA ASN A 149 8.47 22.59 -0.61
C ASN A 149 9.38 21.71 0.27
N SER A 150 10.71 21.90 0.20
CA SER A 150 11.67 21.07 0.93
C SER A 150 11.91 21.51 2.39
N GLN A 151 11.67 22.78 2.73
CA GLN A 151 12.10 23.38 4.00
C GLN A 151 10.99 24.14 4.77
N ASN A 152 9.71 23.88 4.54
CA ASN A 152 8.63 24.70 5.12
C ASN A 152 8.85 26.21 4.87
N GLY A 153 8.84 26.65 3.63
CA GLY A 153 9.21 27.99 3.19
C GLY A 153 8.53 29.12 3.94
N LYS A 154 9.27 30.19 4.16
CA LYS A 154 8.78 31.40 4.84
C LYS A 154 7.92 32.23 3.89
N PHE A 155 6.99 33.03 4.42
CA PHE A 155 6.11 33.91 3.63
C PHE A 155 6.87 34.76 2.59
N ASN A 156 8.06 35.26 2.92
CA ASN A 156 8.90 36.02 2.00
C ASN A 156 9.33 35.21 0.76
N ASP A 157 9.55 33.89 0.88
CA ASP A 157 9.93 33.04 -0.24
C ASP A 157 8.75 32.91 -1.22
N TYR A 158 7.50 32.85 -0.73
CA TYR A 158 6.30 32.86 -1.60
C TYR A 158 6.15 34.18 -2.36
N VAL A 159 6.39 35.31 -1.70
CA VAL A 159 6.36 36.66 -2.35
C VAL A 159 7.43 36.73 -3.44
N ARG A 160 8.64 36.24 -3.16
CA ARG A 160 9.74 36.19 -4.13
C ARG A 160 9.43 35.28 -5.30
N PHE A 161 8.87 34.10 -5.04
CA PHE A 161 8.39 33.18 -6.09
C PHE A 161 7.42 33.89 -7.01
N LEU A 162 6.36 34.52 -6.48
CA LEU A 162 5.37 35.26 -7.26
C LEU A 162 5.99 36.38 -8.07
N TYR A 163 6.91 37.15 -7.50
CA TYR A 163 7.61 38.22 -8.20
C TYR A 163 8.37 37.70 -9.42
N TYR A 164 9.21 36.68 -9.27
CA TYR A 164 9.98 36.12 -10.37
C TYR A 164 9.12 35.37 -11.39
N PHE A 165 8.10 34.66 -10.93
CA PHE A 165 7.16 33.96 -11.79
C PHE A 165 6.37 34.93 -12.68
N LEU A 166 5.69 35.92 -12.08
CA LEU A 166 4.89 36.89 -12.83
C LEU A 166 5.75 37.76 -13.74
N SER A 167 6.87 38.27 -13.24
CA SER A 167 7.78 39.10 -14.06
C SER A 167 8.41 38.29 -15.19
N GLY A 168 8.76 37.03 -14.97
CA GLY A 168 9.26 36.15 -16.02
C GLY A 168 8.20 35.85 -17.08
N SER A 169 6.99 35.55 -16.68
CA SER A 169 5.87 35.25 -17.57
C SER A 169 5.49 36.47 -18.44
N VAL A 170 5.44 37.66 -17.83
CA VAL A 170 5.15 38.91 -18.57
C VAL A 170 6.25 39.22 -19.56
N MET A 171 7.53 39.11 -19.17
CA MET A 171 8.66 39.36 -20.07
C MET A 171 8.70 38.38 -21.24
N LEU A 172 8.41 37.11 -21.01
CA LEU A 172 8.30 36.10 -22.08
C LEU A 172 7.11 36.36 -22.99
N ALA A 173 5.99 36.88 -22.47
CA ALA A 173 4.81 37.22 -23.26
C ALA A 173 4.98 38.48 -24.14
N TRP A 174 5.82 39.44 -23.73
CA TRP A 174 6.07 40.69 -24.47
C TRP A 174 6.99 40.47 -25.68
N ASP A 175 7.89 39.50 -25.58
CA ASP A 175 8.76 39.16 -26.71
C ASP A 175 8.19 37.97 -27.50
N ARG A 176 7.20 38.21 -28.33
CA ARG A 176 6.59 37.19 -29.20
C ARG A 176 7.61 36.57 -30.18
N THR A 177 8.67 37.26 -30.54
CA THR A 177 9.74 36.74 -31.39
C THR A 177 10.69 35.87 -30.59
N ALA A 178 11.05 36.30 -29.40
CA ALA A 178 11.79 35.49 -28.41
C ALA A 178 10.96 34.29 -27.95
N LEU A 179 9.64 34.43 -27.74
CA LEU A 179 8.73 33.31 -27.45
C LEU A 179 8.72 32.31 -28.62
N LYS A 180 8.67 32.77 -29.88
CA LYS A 180 8.66 31.89 -31.03
C LYS A 180 10.04 31.26 -31.29
N MET A 181 11.14 31.98 -31.06
CA MET A 181 12.50 31.44 -31.03
C MET A 181 12.72 30.54 -29.82
N PHE A 182 12.17 30.89 -28.66
CA PHE A 182 12.17 30.15 -27.45
C PHE A 182 11.42 28.80 -27.62
N TYR A 183 10.23 28.80 -28.23
CA TYR A 183 9.50 27.57 -28.55
C TYR A 183 10.13 26.75 -29.69
N ASN A 184 10.84 27.36 -30.62
CA ASN A 184 11.46 26.67 -31.76
C ASN A 184 12.92 26.26 -31.53
N ASN A 185 13.65 26.93 -30.65
CA ASN A 185 15.07 26.66 -30.35
C ASN A 185 15.33 26.08 -28.94
N ILE A 186 14.34 26.09 -28.07
CA ILE A 186 14.42 25.45 -26.78
C ILE A 186 13.65 24.14 -26.86
N SER A 187 14.44 23.10 -26.86
CA SER A 187 14.05 21.72 -26.71
C SER A 187 12.78 21.49 -25.84
N SER A 188 12.14 20.37 -26.09
CA SER A 188 11.09 19.77 -25.25
C SER A 188 11.24 19.98 -23.74
N ASP A 189 12.45 20.16 -23.25
CA ASP A 189 12.76 20.35 -21.81
C ASP A 189 12.23 21.67 -21.22
N MET A 190 12.14 22.74 -22.04
CA MET A 190 11.61 24.02 -21.53
C MET A 190 10.07 24.07 -21.53
N SER A 191 9.41 23.34 -22.40
CA SER A 191 7.96 23.15 -22.26
C SER A 191 7.63 22.31 -21.04
N VAL A 192 8.40 21.25 -20.77
CA VAL A 192 8.33 20.45 -19.53
C VAL A 192 8.51 21.34 -18.31
N PHE A 193 9.52 22.22 -18.32
CA PHE A 193 9.80 23.14 -17.24
C PHE A 193 8.62 24.08 -16.95
N SER A 194 8.05 24.72 -17.97
CA SER A 194 6.95 25.66 -17.78
C SER A 194 5.67 24.97 -17.29
N TYR A 195 5.33 23.80 -17.83
CA TYR A 195 4.19 23.00 -17.38
C TYR A 195 4.37 22.50 -15.96
N SER A 196 5.58 22.00 -15.62
CA SER A 196 5.89 21.56 -14.26
C SER A 196 5.78 22.69 -13.24
N THR A 197 6.30 23.90 -13.58
CA THR A 197 6.26 25.06 -12.68
C THR A 197 4.83 25.54 -12.44
N VAL A 198 4.05 25.69 -13.50
CA VAL A 198 2.64 26.12 -13.42
C VAL A 198 1.81 25.06 -12.66
N GLY A 199 2.01 23.78 -12.97
CA GLY A 199 1.32 22.70 -12.29
C GLY A 199 1.61 22.68 -10.78
N LYS A 200 2.89 22.70 -10.38
CA LYS A 200 3.30 22.76 -8.96
C LYS A 200 2.76 24.01 -8.24
N PHE A 201 2.72 25.15 -8.89
CA PHE A 201 2.11 26.35 -8.35
C PHE A 201 0.62 26.14 -8.05
N LEU A 202 -0.12 25.59 -9.01
CA LEU A 202 -1.54 25.31 -8.84
C LEU A 202 -1.80 24.27 -7.75
N GLU A 203 -0.96 23.22 -7.63
CA GLU A 203 -1.02 22.24 -6.53
C GLU A 203 -0.83 22.90 -5.18
N HIS A 204 0.15 23.80 -5.05
CA HIS A 204 0.42 24.52 -3.81
C HIS A 204 -0.78 25.30 -3.31
N PHE A 205 -1.54 25.92 -4.22
CA PHE A 205 -2.78 26.63 -3.92
C PHE A 205 -4.02 25.72 -3.91
N LYS A 206 -3.83 24.40 -3.90
CA LYS A 206 -4.90 23.39 -3.89
C LYS A 206 -5.88 23.50 -5.06
N MET A 207 -5.44 24.09 -6.18
CA MET A 207 -6.21 24.22 -7.43
C MET A 207 -6.01 22.98 -8.30
N TYR A 208 -6.37 21.82 -7.77
CA TYR A 208 -6.00 20.51 -8.31
C TYR A 208 -6.55 20.25 -9.73
N ASP A 209 -7.80 20.63 -10.02
CA ASP A 209 -8.39 20.44 -11.34
C ASP A 209 -7.64 21.23 -12.43
N ARG A 210 -7.21 22.45 -12.07
CA ARG A 210 -6.42 23.28 -12.98
C ARG A 210 -5.00 22.73 -13.17
N ALA A 211 -4.38 22.23 -12.08
CA ALA A 211 -3.07 21.58 -12.16
C ALA A 211 -3.15 20.34 -13.07
N ASN A 212 -4.18 19.52 -12.92
CA ASN A 212 -4.42 18.34 -13.75
C ASN A 212 -4.60 18.72 -15.23
N SER A 213 -5.36 19.78 -15.53
CA SER A 213 -5.52 20.28 -16.90
C SER A 213 -4.19 20.74 -17.51
N VAL A 214 -3.31 21.37 -16.73
CA VAL A 214 -1.97 21.77 -17.16
C VAL A 214 -1.10 20.54 -17.46
N TYR A 215 -1.12 19.54 -16.60
CA TYR A 215 -0.35 18.31 -16.79
C TYR A 215 -0.88 17.48 -17.97
N LYS A 216 -2.19 17.41 -18.18
CA LYS A 216 -2.80 16.76 -19.34
C LYS A 216 -2.33 17.41 -20.66
N ASN A 217 -2.32 18.75 -20.72
CA ASN A 217 -1.77 19.47 -21.88
C ASN A 217 -0.27 19.20 -22.06
N ALA A 218 0.47 19.00 -20.97
CA ALA A 218 1.89 18.70 -21.02
C ALA A 218 2.16 17.31 -21.62
N VAL A 219 1.36 16.31 -21.25
CA VAL A 219 1.43 14.95 -21.82
C VAL A 219 1.31 14.96 -23.34
N GLU A 220 0.40 15.78 -23.89
CA GLU A 220 0.19 15.88 -25.35
C GLU A 220 1.35 16.57 -26.09
N LYS A 221 2.07 17.47 -25.40
CA LYS A 221 3.02 18.40 -26.04
C LYS A 221 4.48 18.13 -25.70
N THR A 222 4.78 17.20 -24.80
CA THR A 222 6.15 16.93 -24.38
C THR A 222 6.51 15.46 -24.55
N VAL A 223 7.81 15.17 -24.61
CA VAL A 223 8.32 13.79 -24.64
C VAL A 223 8.44 13.16 -23.25
N LYS A 224 8.37 13.96 -22.19
CA LYS A 224 8.43 13.46 -20.79
C LYS A 224 7.02 13.13 -20.25
N ARG A 225 6.30 12.30 -20.99
CA ARG A 225 4.93 11.88 -20.64
C ARG A 225 4.89 11.18 -19.28
N GLU A 226 5.84 10.29 -19.02
CA GLU A 226 6.01 9.59 -17.77
C GLU A 226 5.95 10.54 -16.56
N TYR A 227 6.73 11.62 -16.59
CA TYR A 227 6.75 12.60 -15.50
C TYR A 227 5.39 13.22 -15.23
N PHE A 228 4.66 13.61 -16.29
CA PHE A 228 3.36 14.26 -16.15
C PHE A 228 2.26 13.28 -15.76
N TYR A 229 2.26 12.05 -16.28
CA TYR A 229 1.38 10.99 -15.81
C TYR A 229 1.61 10.69 -14.33
N SER A 230 2.87 10.62 -13.88
CA SER A 230 3.17 10.44 -12.44
C SER A 230 2.59 11.59 -11.60
N LYS A 231 2.72 12.86 -12.07
CA LYS A 231 2.13 14.02 -11.39
C LYS A 231 0.60 14.00 -11.37
N MET A 232 -0.03 13.61 -12.47
CA MET A 232 -1.48 13.45 -12.54
C MET A 232 -1.96 12.35 -11.59
N GLY A 233 -1.27 11.22 -11.53
CA GLY A 233 -1.57 10.14 -10.60
C GLY A 233 -1.41 10.55 -9.14
N ASP A 234 -0.30 11.24 -8.79
CA ASP A 234 -0.09 11.77 -7.42
C ASP A 234 -1.20 12.76 -7.03
N LEU A 235 -1.68 13.55 -7.97
CA LEU A 235 -2.74 14.53 -7.75
C LEU A 235 -4.10 13.86 -7.57
N ALA A 236 -4.42 12.88 -8.41
CA ALA A 236 -5.63 12.07 -8.31
C ALA A 236 -5.67 11.32 -6.97
N LEU A 237 -4.54 10.77 -6.53
CA LEU A 237 -4.42 10.11 -5.23
C LEU A 237 -4.73 11.07 -4.06
N LYS A 238 -4.23 12.31 -4.10
CA LYS A 238 -4.56 13.34 -3.11
C LYS A 238 -6.06 13.66 -3.09
N ASN A 239 -6.73 13.59 -4.23
CA ASN A 239 -8.17 13.80 -4.36
C ASN A 239 -8.99 12.53 -4.07
N LYS A 240 -8.34 11.42 -3.71
CA LYS A 240 -8.97 10.11 -3.50
C LYS A 240 -9.67 9.55 -4.75
N ASP A 241 -9.26 9.99 -5.93
CA ASP A 241 -9.70 9.46 -7.21
C ASP A 241 -8.76 8.29 -7.60
N LEU A 242 -9.09 7.11 -7.07
CA LEU A 242 -8.25 5.92 -7.22
C LEU A 242 -8.27 5.38 -8.65
N GLU A 243 -9.36 5.54 -9.38
CA GLU A 243 -9.49 5.08 -10.77
C GLU A 243 -8.53 5.87 -11.68
N LEU A 244 -8.60 7.20 -11.63
CA LEU A 244 -7.67 8.06 -12.37
C LEU A 244 -6.22 7.85 -11.92
N THR A 245 -6.00 7.58 -10.62
CA THR A 245 -4.65 7.30 -10.09
C THR A 245 -4.05 6.06 -10.73
N THR A 246 -4.78 4.95 -10.75
CA THR A 246 -4.31 3.69 -11.32
C THR A 246 -4.12 3.79 -12.83
N GLU A 247 -5.04 4.47 -13.56
CA GLU A 247 -4.87 4.74 -14.98
C GLU A 247 -3.57 5.51 -15.27
N CYS A 248 -3.32 6.59 -14.53
CA CYS A 248 -2.12 7.40 -14.71
C CYS A 248 -0.85 6.61 -14.40
N TYR A 249 -0.84 5.81 -13.33
CA TYR A 249 0.33 5.02 -12.97
C TYR A 249 0.60 3.88 -13.98
N ARG A 250 -0.44 3.25 -14.53
CA ARG A 250 -0.28 2.30 -15.66
C ARG A 250 0.37 2.97 -16.86
N LYS A 251 -0.02 4.20 -17.20
CA LYS A 251 0.62 4.98 -18.27
C LYS A 251 2.09 5.29 -17.99
N VAL A 252 2.46 5.55 -16.74
CA VAL A 252 3.87 5.66 -16.36
C VAL A 252 4.62 4.36 -16.61
N LEU A 253 4.05 3.22 -16.24
CA LEU A 253 4.68 1.91 -16.40
C LEU A 253 4.71 1.41 -17.86
N GLU A 254 3.81 1.89 -18.72
CA GLU A 254 3.91 1.68 -20.18
C GLU A 254 5.16 2.36 -20.77
N GLU A 255 5.51 3.55 -20.30
CA GLU A 255 6.68 4.32 -20.79
C GLU A 255 7.99 3.89 -20.08
N ASN A 256 7.90 3.59 -18.77
CA ASN A 256 9.01 3.17 -17.93
C ASN A 256 8.59 2.00 -17.02
N PRO A 257 8.72 0.75 -17.50
CA PRO A 257 8.30 -0.44 -16.78
C PRO A 257 8.94 -0.63 -15.40
N LEU A 258 10.11 -0.05 -15.16
CA LEU A 258 10.86 -0.14 -13.91
C LEU A 258 10.86 1.16 -13.12
N ASN A 259 9.77 1.95 -13.19
CA ASN A 259 9.61 3.11 -12.33
C ASN A 259 9.27 2.66 -10.90
N ARG A 260 10.30 2.57 -10.06
CA ARG A 260 10.22 2.07 -8.68
C ARG A 260 9.13 2.74 -7.85
N ASP A 261 9.07 4.08 -7.87
CA ASP A 261 8.13 4.82 -7.03
C ASP A 261 6.68 4.56 -7.42
N VAL A 262 6.43 4.42 -8.71
CA VAL A 262 5.09 4.13 -9.24
C VAL A 262 4.71 2.67 -9.00
N LEU A 263 5.66 1.72 -9.15
CA LEU A 263 5.42 0.31 -8.83
C LEU A 263 4.96 0.14 -7.38
N ILE A 264 5.65 0.77 -6.42
CA ILE A 264 5.28 0.71 -4.99
C ILE A 264 3.88 1.28 -4.76
N LYS A 265 3.58 2.44 -5.33
CA LYS A 265 2.28 3.10 -5.14
C LYS A 265 1.14 2.31 -5.79
N LEU A 266 1.35 1.86 -7.03
CA LEU A 266 0.33 1.09 -7.75
C LEU A 266 0.04 -0.24 -7.07
N ALA A 267 1.08 -1.00 -6.70
CA ALA A 267 0.93 -2.26 -5.98
C ALA A 267 0.12 -2.08 -4.68
N GLY A 268 0.47 -1.08 -3.86
CA GLY A 268 -0.24 -0.81 -2.62
C GLY A 268 -1.72 -0.40 -2.82
N ILE A 269 -2.02 0.38 -3.87
CA ILE A 269 -3.40 0.76 -4.20
C ILE A 269 -4.20 -0.46 -4.68
N LEU A 270 -3.63 -1.27 -5.57
CA LEU A 270 -4.29 -2.46 -6.09
C LEU A 270 -4.59 -3.45 -4.96
N GLN A 271 -3.62 -3.70 -4.09
CA GLN A 271 -3.77 -4.59 -2.94
C GLN A 271 -4.88 -4.13 -1.98
N ALA A 272 -4.97 -2.82 -1.72
CA ALA A 272 -5.90 -2.28 -0.72
C ALA A 272 -7.33 -2.09 -1.23
N TYR A 273 -7.51 -1.79 -2.53
CA TYR A 273 -8.79 -1.32 -3.05
C TYR A 273 -9.32 -2.09 -4.27
N TYR A 274 -8.50 -2.94 -4.90
CA TYR A 274 -8.87 -3.64 -6.14
C TYR A 274 -8.50 -5.13 -6.06
N PRO A 275 -9.21 -5.92 -5.24
CA PRO A 275 -8.89 -7.34 -5.07
C PRO A 275 -8.99 -8.15 -6.37
N GLU A 276 -9.77 -7.69 -7.35
CA GLU A 276 -9.85 -8.27 -8.69
C GLU A 276 -8.57 -8.10 -9.52
N ASN A 277 -7.72 -7.14 -9.18
CA ASN A 277 -6.45 -6.85 -9.85
C ASN A 277 -5.22 -7.43 -9.13
N THR A 278 -5.41 -8.49 -8.34
CA THR A 278 -4.32 -9.11 -7.55
C THR A 278 -3.13 -9.53 -8.42
N ASP A 279 -3.35 -10.03 -9.66
CA ASP A 279 -2.27 -10.42 -10.56
C ASP A 279 -1.40 -9.24 -10.99
N GLU A 280 -2.00 -8.07 -11.22
CA GLU A 280 -1.26 -6.84 -11.54
C GLU A 280 -0.45 -6.34 -10.33
N ALA A 281 -1.00 -6.47 -9.11
CA ALA A 281 -0.26 -6.16 -7.89
C ALA A 281 0.96 -7.08 -7.71
N ILE A 282 0.80 -8.36 -7.96
CA ILE A 282 1.90 -9.34 -7.94
C ILE A 282 2.98 -8.95 -8.96
N ASP A 283 2.63 -8.68 -10.22
CA ASP A 283 3.59 -8.23 -11.25
C ASP A 283 4.37 -6.99 -10.80
N CYS A 284 3.69 -6.02 -10.18
CA CYS A 284 4.37 -4.83 -9.67
C CYS A 284 5.39 -5.18 -8.57
N TYR A 285 5.04 -6.03 -7.61
CA TYR A 285 5.97 -6.45 -6.56
C TYR A 285 7.10 -7.33 -7.09
N GLU A 286 6.86 -8.23 -8.03
CA GLU A 286 7.90 -9.04 -8.67
C GLU A 286 8.94 -8.17 -9.40
N ARG A 287 8.49 -7.15 -10.10
CA ARG A 287 9.38 -6.17 -10.76
C ARG A 287 10.17 -5.33 -9.76
N LEU A 288 9.65 -5.09 -8.57
CA LEU A 288 10.38 -4.43 -7.49
C LEU A 288 11.56 -5.26 -6.97
N LEU A 289 11.56 -6.57 -7.10
CA LEU A 289 12.67 -7.45 -6.71
C LEU A 289 13.96 -7.24 -7.55
N GLU A 290 13.86 -6.58 -8.71
CA GLU A 290 15.01 -6.21 -9.53
C GLU A 290 15.85 -5.08 -8.90
N PHE A 291 15.28 -4.34 -7.94
CA PHE A 291 15.96 -3.24 -7.26
C PHE A 291 16.70 -3.73 -6.01
N ASP A 292 17.72 -2.93 -5.60
CA ASP A 292 18.38 -3.11 -4.31
C ASP A 292 17.56 -2.42 -3.21
N ILE A 293 16.52 -3.10 -2.75
CA ILE A 293 15.57 -2.64 -1.73
C ILE A 293 15.32 -3.76 -0.73
N ASP A 294 14.55 -3.47 0.30
CA ASP A 294 14.14 -4.45 1.30
C ASP A 294 13.27 -5.56 0.67
N LYS A 295 13.95 -6.65 0.30
CA LYS A 295 13.30 -7.81 -0.32
C LYS A 295 12.39 -8.55 0.65
N ALA A 296 12.68 -8.50 1.95
CA ALA A 296 11.86 -9.17 2.95
C ALA A 296 10.42 -8.62 2.94
N GLN A 297 10.28 -7.29 2.93
CA GLN A 297 8.97 -6.64 2.85
C GLN A 297 8.23 -6.98 1.55
N ILE A 298 8.93 -7.01 0.41
CA ILE A 298 8.29 -7.36 -0.88
C ILE A 298 7.78 -8.79 -0.88
N TYR A 299 8.58 -9.74 -0.41
CA TYR A 299 8.14 -11.13 -0.30
C TYR A 299 6.99 -11.30 0.70
N TYR A 300 6.96 -10.51 1.76
CA TYR A 300 5.85 -10.48 2.70
C TYR A 300 4.54 -10.02 2.03
N GLU A 301 4.58 -8.94 1.25
CA GLU A 301 3.40 -8.46 0.51
C GLU A 301 2.95 -9.49 -0.56
N LEU A 302 3.89 -10.08 -1.29
CA LEU A 302 3.61 -11.17 -2.24
C LEU A 302 2.94 -12.37 -1.54
N GLY A 303 3.41 -12.72 -0.34
CA GLY A 303 2.82 -13.79 0.46
C GLY A 303 1.34 -13.55 0.76
N HIS A 304 0.98 -12.33 1.13
CA HIS A 304 -0.42 -11.93 1.36
C HIS A 304 -1.26 -11.94 0.08
N LEU A 305 -0.72 -11.47 -1.03
CA LEU A 305 -1.43 -11.49 -2.32
C LEU A 305 -1.72 -12.92 -2.78
N TYR A 306 -0.74 -13.83 -2.67
CA TYR A 306 -0.96 -15.24 -2.96
C TYR A 306 -1.95 -15.90 -1.99
N MET A 307 -1.95 -15.49 -0.71
CA MET A 307 -2.93 -15.96 0.27
C MET A 307 -4.35 -15.55 -0.13
N ASN A 308 -4.55 -14.30 -0.55
CA ASN A 308 -5.85 -13.80 -1.02
C ASN A 308 -6.35 -14.53 -2.28
N LYS A 309 -5.42 -15.07 -3.09
CA LYS A 309 -5.74 -15.94 -4.23
C LYS A 309 -5.96 -17.41 -3.86
N GLU A 310 -5.89 -17.74 -2.57
CA GLU A 310 -5.92 -19.12 -2.08
C GLU A 310 -4.78 -20.01 -2.63
N ASP A 311 -3.72 -19.38 -3.17
CA ASP A 311 -2.52 -20.06 -3.65
C ASP A 311 -1.57 -20.35 -2.47
N LYS A 312 -1.88 -21.44 -1.76
CA LYS A 312 -1.16 -21.85 -0.55
C LYS A 312 0.34 -22.08 -0.79
N LEU A 313 0.71 -22.62 -1.95
CA LEU A 313 2.10 -22.97 -2.25
C LEU A 313 2.96 -21.73 -2.47
N ASN A 314 2.52 -20.82 -3.31
CA ASN A 314 3.24 -19.58 -3.58
C ASN A 314 3.23 -18.64 -2.37
N SER A 315 2.14 -18.62 -1.58
CA SER A 315 2.08 -17.88 -0.34
C SER A 315 3.14 -18.36 0.67
N ILE A 316 3.23 -19.67 0.93
CA ILE A 316 4.27 -20.24 1.80
C ILE A 316 5.67 -19.91 1.26
N SER A 317 5.90 -20.07 -0.05
CA SER A 317 7.20 -19.78 -0.66
C SER A 317 7.61 -18.33 -0.48
N ALA A 318 6.68 -17.39 -0.68
CA ALA A 318 6.93 -15.97 -0.51
C ALA A 318 7.21 -15.61 0.96
N PHE A 319 6.37 -16.04 1.91
CA PHE A 319 6.63 -15.79 3.33
C PHE A 319 7.92 -16.43 3.83
N LYS A 320 8.28 -17.60 3.30
CA LYS A 320 9.56 -18.26 3.59
C LYS A 320 10.74 -17.39 3.14
N LEU A 321 10.68 -16.84 1.93
CA LEU A 321 11.68 -15.89 1.45
C LEU A 321 11.71 -14.59 2.28
N ALA A 322 10.57 -14.11 2.77
CA ALA A 322 10.54 -12.97 3.70
C ALA A 322 11.31 -13.30 5.00
N VAL A 323 11.05 -14.44 5.61
CA VAL A 323 11.75 -14.91 6.82
C VAL A 323 13.24 -15.20 6.56
N GLU A 324 13.61 -15.73 5.39
CA GLU A 324 15.02 -15.94 5.01
C GLU A 324 15.80 -14.63 4.88
N ASN A 325 15.16 -13.56 4.44
CA ASN A 325 15.78 -12.23 4.33
C ASN A 325 15.81 -11.47 5.67
N ASP A 326 14.83 -11.71 6.56
CA ASP A 326 14.78 -11.16 7.92
C ASP A 326 14.14 -12.17 8.89
N SER A 327 14.97 -13.04 9.45
CA SER A 327 14.55 -14.13 10.35
C SER A 327 14.09 -13.66 11.73
N GLU A 328 14.45 -12.44 12.12
CA GLU A 328 14.13 -11.89 13.43
C GLU A 328 12.85 -11.03 13.42
N ASN A 329 12.18 -10.95 12.27
CA ASN A 329 10.91 -10.25 12.19
C ASN A 329 9.75 -11.14 12.66
N PRO A 330 9.07 -10.78 13.76
CA PRO A 330 7.98 -11.58 14.32
C PRO A 330 6.77 -11.67 13.38
N PHE A 331 6.49 -10.60 12.63
CA PHE A 331 5.34 -10.55 11.70
C PHE A 331 5.51 -11.51 10.53
N TYR A 332 6.73 -11.63 9.99
CA TYR A 332 7.02 -12.57 8.90
C TYR A 332 6.90 -14.02 9.37
N ASN A 333 7.41 -14.33 10.57
CA ASN A 333 7.25 -15.65 11.16
C ASN A 333 5.78 -15.98 11.44
N ASN A 334 5.00 -15.02 11.96
CA ASN A 334 3.56 -15.22 12.19
C ASN A 334 2.81 -15.49 10.88
N SER A 335 3.05 -14.72 9.83
CA SER A 335 2.38 -14.92 8.54
C SER A 335 2.78 -16.24 7.87
N LEU A 336 4.03 -16.66 8.02
CA LEU A 336 4.46 -17.97 7.57
C LEU A 336 3.78 -19.10 8.37
N GLY A 337 3.68 -18.95 9.70
CA GLY A 337 2.91 -19.86 10.56
C GLY A 337 1.44 -19.96 10.13
N TYR A 338 0.81 -18.84 9.85
CA TYR A 338 -0.56 -18.80 9.35
C TYR A 338 -0.71 -19.48 7.97
N ALA A 339 0.22 -19.25 7.05
CA ALA A 339 0.21 -19.89 5.74
C ALA A 339 0.36 -21.41 5.84
N TYR A 340 1.25 -21.89 6.71
CA TYR A 340 1.39 -23.33 6.99
C TYR A 340 0.12 -23.92 7.63
N ALA A 341 -0.52 -23.19 8.57
CA ALA A 341 -1.77 -23.65 9.18
C ALA A 341 -2.90 -23.79 8.14
N LYS A 342 -3.03 -22.80 7.22
CA LYS A 342 -3.99 -22.88 6.11
C LYS A 342 -3.70 -24.02 5.12
N ALA A 343 -2.45 -24.44 5.05
CA ALA A 343 -2.04 -25.61 4.25
C ALA A 343 -2.09 -26.94 5.04
N GLU A 344 -2.58 -26.93 6.28
CA GLU A 344 -2.68 -28.08 7.18
C GLU A 344 -1.30 -28.68 7.58
N LEU A 345 -0.24 -27.87 7.44
CA LEU A 345 1.12 -28.21 7.85
C LEU A 345 1.37 -27.72 9.27
N TYR A 346 0.68 -28.35 10.23
CA TYR A 346 0.55 -27.83 11.58
C TYR A 346 1.86 -27.83 12.38
N ASP A 347 2.78 -28.76 12.15
CA ASP A 347 4.07 -28.80 12.86
C ASP A 347 4.94 -27.60 12.48
N ASP A 348 4.97 -27.26 11.20
CA ASP A 348 5.68 -26.08 10.71
C ASP A 348 4.99 -24.78 11.20
N ALA A 349 3.67 -24.75 11.20
CA ALA A 349 2.89 -23.62 11.74
C ALA A 349 3.22 -23.36 13.22
N ILE A 350 3.23 -24.41 14.05
CA ILE A 350 3.58 -24.34 15.46
C ILE A 350 4.98 -23.75 15.64
N ALA A 351 5.97 -24.27 14.92
CA ALA A 351 7.36 -23.80 15.01
C ALA A 351 7.48 -22.30 14.73
N HIS A 352 6.81 -21.82 13.68
CA HIS A 352 6.87 -20.43 13.27
C HIS A 352 6.07 -19.51 14.20
N TYR A 353 4.91 -19.92 14.72
CA TYR A 353 4.19 -19.15 15.74
C TYR A 353 4.99 -19.05 17.04
N GLN A 354 5.62 -20.14 17.50
CA GLN A 354 6.49 -20.11 18.68
C GLN A 354 7.69 -19.16 18.47
N LYS A 355 8.29 -19.16 17.28
CA LYS A 355 9.36 -18.22 16.94
C LYS A 355 8.84 -16.78 16.96
N ALA A 356 7.69 -16.51 16.37
CA ALA A 356 7.06 -15.19 16.36
C ALA A 356 6.81 -14.67 17.80
N ILE A 357 6.26 -15.50 18.66
CA ILE A 357 6.05 -15.19 20.09
C ILE A 357 7.38 -14.86 20.79
N SER A 358 8.43 -15.62 20.52
CA SER A 358 9.75 -15.41 21.16
C SER A 358 10.45 -14.12 20.71
N LEU A 359 10.08 -13.55 19.57
CA LEU A 359 10.71 -12.38 18.97
C LEU A 359 10.01 -11.07 19.30
N ASN A 360 8.72 -11.10 19.59
CA ASN A 360 7.97 -9.85 19.78
C ASN A 360 7.76 -9.52 21.26
N PRO A 361 8.17 -8.33 21.69
CA PRO A 361 7.94 -7.86 23.06
C PRO A 361 6.56 -7.20 23.25
N ASP A 362 5.76 -6.99 22.20
CA ASP A 362 4.42 -6.42 22.31
C ASP A 362 3.43 -7.46 22.88
N PRO A 363 2.91 -7.25 24.11
CA PRO A 363 2.04 -8.21 24.77
C PRO A 363 0.71 -8.44 24.06
N GLU A 364 0.05 -7.38 23.57
CA GLU A 364 -1.25 -7.47 22.93
C GLU A 364 -1.18 -8.30 21.64
N TRP A 365 -0.20 -7.97 20.79
CA TRP A 365 0.00 -8.73 19.55
C TRP A 365 0.40 -10.19 19.84
N THR A 366 1.30 -10.41 20.79
CA THR A 366 1.75 -11.77 21.14
C THR A 366 0.60 -12.62 21.68
N SER A 367 -0.33 -12.01 22.42
CA SER A 367 -1.56 -12.64 22.89
C SER A 367 -2.42 -13.17 21.72
N ILE A 368 -2.56 -12.40 20.65
CA ILE A 368 -3.27 -12.83 19.43
C ILE A 368 -2.58 -14.04 18.78
N VAL A 369 -1.26 -14.06 18.72
CA VAL A 369 -0.51 -15.21 18.17
C VAL A 369 -0.67 -16.45 19.07
N CYS A 370 -0.73 -16.26 20.40
CA CYS A 370 -1.06 -17.35 21.33
C CYS A 370 -2.45 -17.93 21.07
N GLN A 371 -3.43 -17.10 20.71
CA GLN A 371 -4.76 -17.58 20.34
C GLN A 371 -4.70 -18.51 19.12
N ALA A 372 -4.00 -18.10 18.06
CA ALA A 372 -3.85 -18.92 16.84
C ALA A 372 -3.10 -20.23 17.10
N LEU A 373 -2.02 -20.17 17.87
CA LEU A 373 -1.23 -21.35 18.26
C LEU A 373 -2.04 -22.32 19.14
N GLY A 374 -2.75 -21.79 20.11
CA GLY A 374 -3.60 -22.58 21.02
C GLY A 374 -4.71 -23.31 20.28
N ALA A 375 -5.31 -22.65 19.26
CA ALA A 375 -6.34 -23.26 18.41
C ALA A 375 -5.82 -24.49 17.64
N ILE A 376 -4.58 -24.44 17.14
CA ILE A 376 -3.95 -25.61 16.48
C ILE A 376 -3.73 -26.75 17.49
N TYR A 377 -3.27 -26.43 18.70
CA TYR A 377 -3.08 -27.46 19.73
C TYR A 377 -4.41 -28.10 20.14
N ALA A 378 -5.47 -27.30 20.30
CA ALA A 378 -6.77 -27.79 20.72
C ALA A 378 -7.46 -28.66 19.65
N GLY A 379 -7.53 -28.15 18.43
CA GLY A 379 -8.24 -28.80 17.33
C GLY A 379 -7.39 -29.89 16.67
N GLU A 380 -6.38 -29.48 15.93
CA GLU A 380 -5.70 -30.36 14.97
C GLU A 380 -4.72 -31.36 15.64
N LYS A 381 -4.13 -30.98 16.74
CA LYS A 381 -3.22 -31.86 17.50
C LYS A 381 -3.89 -32.61 18.63
N GLY A 382 -5.09 -32.23 19.04
CA GLY A 382 -5.78 -32.81 20.19
C GLY A 382 -4.97 -32.69 21.51
N ASN A 383 -4.05 -31.72 21.55
CA ASN A 383 -3.20 -31.52 22.75
C ASN A 383 -3.79 -30.43 23.64
N VAL A 384 -4.78 -30.85 24.44
CA VAL A 384 -5.53 -29.97 25.34
C VAL A 384 -4.60 -29.27 26.35
N GLU A 385 -3.60 -29.94 26.90
CA GLU A 385 -2.68 -29.36 27.87
C GLU A 385 -1.83 -28.23 27.27
N ALA A 386 -1.30 -28.42 26.04
CA ALA A 386 -0.55 -27.41 25.34
C ALA A 386 -1.46 -26.22 24.96
N ALA A 387 -2.68 -26.46 24.53
CA ALA A 387 -3.66 -25.41 24.22
C ALA A 387 -3.97 -24.54 25.44
N VAL A 388 -4.34 -25.16 26.58
CA VAL A 388 -4.62 -24.45 27.82
C VAL A 388 -3.43 -23.61 28.26
N SER A 389 -2.22 -24.20 28.29
CA SER A 389 -1.01 -23.46 28.69
C SER A 389 -0.71 -22.28 27.77
N THR A 390 -0.96 -22.42 26.46
CA THR A 390 -0.76 -21.36 25.47
C THR A 390 -1.78 -20.22 25.64
N TYR A 391 -3.06 -20.55 25.84
CA TYR A 391 -4.09 -19.54 26.09
C TYR A 391 -3.85 -18.79 27.41
N GLN A 392 -3.47 -19.51 28.48
CA GLN A 392 -3.12 -18.87 29.75
C GLN A 392 -1.90 -17.93 29.61
N ALA A 393 -0.89 -18.32 28.82
CA ALA A 393 0.23 -17.44 28.52
C ALA A 393 -0.22 -16.18 27.79
N GLY A 394 -1.13 -16.31 26.83
CA GLY A 394 -1.73 -15.17 26.13
C GLY A 394 -2.52 -14.26 27.06
N ILE A 395 -3.30 -14.81 27.99
CA ILE A 395 -4.05 -14.04 29.00
C ILE A 395 -3.10 -13.30 29.97
N ILE A 396 -1.97 -13.89 30.33
CA ILE A 396 -0.96 -13.20 31.16
C ILE A 396 -0.38 -12.00 30.45
N LEU A 397 -0.19 -12.08 29.12
CA LEU A 397 0.34 -11.01 28.30
C LEU A 397 -0.70 -9.90 28.08
N ASP A 398 -1.91 -10.28 27.73
CA ASP A 398 -3.04 -9.37 27.54
C ASP A 398 -4.27 -9.87 28.29
N PRO A 399 -4.47 -9.44 29.55
CA PRO A 399 -5.63 -9.82 30.35
C PRO A 399 -6.98 -9.31 29.80
N ASN A 400 -6.97 -8.44 28.79
CA ASN A 400 -8.19 -7.91 28.18
C ASN A 400 -8.59 -8.63 26.88
N ASN A 401 -7.85 -9.65 26.47
CA ASN A 401 -8.17 -10.42 25.27
C ASN A 401 -9.36 -11.37 25.53
N TYR A 402 -10.54 -10.87 25.24
CA TYR A 402 -11.82 -11.58 25.39
C TYR A 402 -11.83 -12.97 24.73
N ASP A 403 -11.27 -13.07 23.52
CA ASP A 403 -11.30 -14.32 22.74
C ASP A 403 -10.52 -15.47 23.37
N LEU A 404 -9.47 -15.17 24.13
CA LEU A 404 -8.72 -16.20 24.85
C LEU A 404 -9.51 -16.82 25.99
N TYR A 405 -10.32 -16.03 26.69
CA TYR A 405 -11.20 -16.56 27.73
C TYR A 405 -12.32 -17.41 27.12
N ILE A 406 -12.88 -17.01 26.00
CA ILE A 406 -13.84 -17.82 25.25
C ILE A 406 -13.20 -19.14 24.82
N ALA A 407 -12.03 -19.10 24.19
CA ALA A 407 -11.32 -20.29 23.73
C ALA A 407 -10.95 -21.24 24.88
N LEU A 408 -10.53 -20.68 26.00
CA LEU A 408 -10.23 -21.46 27.21
C LEU A 408 -11.50 -22.10 27.79
N GLY A 409 -12.60 -21.38 27.81
CA GLY A 409 -13.91 -21.90 28.22
C GLY A 409 -14.38 -23.04 27.31
N ASP A 410 -14.21 -22.90 25.99
CA ASP A 410 -14.55 -23.94 25.02
C ASP A 410 -13.77 -25.25 25.25
N ILE A 411 -12.48 -25.15 25.57
CA ILE A 411 -11.67 -26.33 25.94
C ILE A 411 -12.21 -26.99 27.22
N TYR A 412 -12.49 -26.21 28.24
CA TYR A 412 -13.02 -26.77 29.51
C TYR A 412 -14.42 -27.35 29.31
N MET A 413 -15.25 -26.79 28.45
CA MET A 413 -16.53 -27.39 28.04
C MET A 413 -16.35 -28.75 27.37
N ALA A 414 -15.40 -28.85 26.43
CA ALA A 414 -15.11 -30.11 25.73
C ALA A 414 -14.55 -31.19 26.68
N ASP A 415 -13.82 -30.80 27.74
CA ASP A 415 -13.30 -31.68 28.79
C ASP A 415 -14.32 -31.93 29.92
N TYR A 416 -15.53 -31.36 29.81
CA TYR A 416 -16.60 -31.42 30.82
C TYR A 416 -16.20 -30.83 32.18
N ASP A 417 -15.18 -29.96 32.26
CA ASP A 417 -14.83 -29.19 33.44
C ASP A 417 -15.69 -27.92 33.51
N LEU A 418 -16.97 -28.12 33.81
CA LEU A 418 -17.98 -27.06 33.76
C LEU A 418 -17.65 -25.89 34.70
N ASP A 419 -16.98 -26.14 35.85
CA ASP A 419 -16.61 -25.08 36.78
C ASP A 419 -15.61 -24.10 36.15
N LYS A 420 -14.58 -24.61 35.48
CA LYS A 420 -13.60 -23.77 34.80
C LYS A 420 -14.17 -23.13 33.54
N ALA A 421 -15.04 -23.82 32.81
CA ALA A 421 -15.73 -23.27 31.67
C ALA A 421 -16.56 -22.05 32.06
N ILE A 422 -17.43 -22.18 33.07
CA ILE A 422 -18.24 -21.08 33.61
C ILE A 422 -17.36 -19.91 34.06
N HIS A 423 -16.26 -20.19 34.80
CA HIS A 423 -15.35 -19.14 35.24
C HIS A 423 -14.74 -18.37 34.06
N SER A 424 -14.25 -19.10 33.05
CA SER A 424 -13.67 -18.47 31.83
C SER A 424 -14.69 -17.64 31.07
N TYR A 425 -15.92 -18.13 30.91
CA TYR A 425 -16.97 -17.35 30.23
C TYR A 425 -17.44 -16.14 31.06
N CYS A 426 -17.47 -16.27 32.41
CA CYS A 426 -17.73 -15.12 33.28
C CYS A 426 -16.67 -14.02 33.15
N ASP A 427 -15.40 -14.40 33.06
CA ASP A 427 -14.32 -13.44 32.79
C ASP A 427 -14.51 -12.78 31.43
N ALA A 428 -14.84 -13.55 30.38
CA ALA A 428 -15.11 -13.03 29.05
C ALA A 428 -16.25 -11.99 29.05
N VAL A 429 -17.42 -12.30 29.63
CA VAL A 429 -18.55 -11.35 29.63
C VAL A 429 -18.30 -10.13 30.53
N THR A 430 -17.40 -10.26 31.50
CA THR A 430 -16.98 -9.11 32.33
C THR A 430 -16.11 -8.15 31.54
N LEU A 431 -15.25 -8.68 30.66
CA LEU A 431 -14.38 -7.89 29.79
C LEU A 431 -15.15 -7.20 28.64
N ASN A 432 -16.05 -7.94 28.02
CA ASN A 432 -16.86 -7.40 26.94
C ASN A 432 -18.35 -7.67 27.14
N PRO A 433 -19.05 -6.84 27.93
CA PRO A 433 -20.46 -7.03 28.28
C PRO A 433 -21.44 -6.75 27.14
N GLU A 434 -20.97 -6.22 26.01
CA GLU A 434 -21.78 -5.95 24.82
C GLU A 434 -21.62 -7.04 23.74
N GLU A 435 -20.89 -8.10 24.03
CA GLU A 435 -20.65 -9.20 23.10
C GLU A 435 -21.54 -10.41 23.45
N GLU A 436 -22.45 -10.76 22.56
CA GLU A 436 -23.46 -11.80 22.75
C GLU A 436 -22.86 -13.20 22.97
N ARG A 437 -21.80 -13.53 22.20
CA ARG A 437 -21.21 -14.87 22.15
C ARG A 437 -20.81 -15.41 23.54
N GLY A 438 -20.28 -14.54 24.39
CA GLY A 438 -19.88 -14.92 25.76
C GLY A 438 -21.07 -15.34 26.62
N TYR A 439 -22.16 -14.61 26.58
CA TYR A 439 -23.37 -14.92 27.33
C TYR A 439 -24.06 -16.20 26.81
N SER A 440 -24.10 -16.40 25.49
CA SER A 440 -24.65 -17.60 24.90
C SER A 440 -23.89 -18.86 25.36
N LYS A 441 -22.53 -18.81 25.31
CA LYS A 441 -21.69 -19.91 25.80
C LYS A 441 -21.77 -20.11 27.31
N LEU A 442 -21.84 -19.03 28.07
CA LEU A 442 -22.07 -19.09 29.53
C LEU A 442 -23.40 -19.77 29.82
N GLY A 443 -24.47 -19.44 29.09
CA GLY A 443 -25.78 -20.08 29.23
C GLY A 443 -25.73 -21.58 29.00
N VAL A 444 -25.00 -22.05 27.98
CA VAL A 444 -24.80 -23.49 27.73
C VAL A 444 -24.09 -24.16 28.91
N ALA A 445 -22.99 -23.57 29.39
CA ALA A 445 -22.22 -24.15 30.49
C ALA A 445 -23.00 -24.20 31.83
N LEU A 446 -23.79 -23.17 32.10
CA LEU A 446 -24.66 -23.11 33.27
C LEU A 446 -25.78 -24.14 33.20
N TRP A 447 -26.40 -24.32 32.03
CA TRP A 447 -27.43 -25.31 31.82
C TRP A 447 -26.89 -26.73 31.95
N GLU A 448 -25.75 -27.05 31.36
CA GLU A 448 -25.09 -28.37 31.53
C GLU A 448 -24.76 -28.68 33.02
N LYS A 449 -24.59 -27.64 33.83
CA LYS A 449 -24.35 -27.75 35.26
C LYS A 449 -25.64 -27.74 36.10
N ASP A 450 -26.82 -27.72 35.46
CA ASP A 450 -28.13 -27.67 36.10
C ASP A 450 -28.42 -26.36 36.87
N TYR A 451 -27.74 -25.26 36.48
CA TYR A 451 -27.98 -23.91 37.00
C TYR A 451 -28.97 -23.18 36.08
N LEU A 452 -30.25 -23.65 36.13
CA LEU A 452 -31.27 -23.27 35.14
C LEU A 452 -31.65 -21.79 35.20
N GLU A 453 -31.74 -21.21 36.42
CA GLU A 453 -32.09 -19.79 36.59
C GLU A 453 -31.00 -18.87 36.06
N GLU A 454 -29.72 -19.19 36.35
CA GLU A 454 -28.58 -18.44 35.84
C GLU A 454 -28.40 -18.60 34.34
N ALA A 455 -28.63 -19.77 33.76
CA ALA A 455 -28.64 -20.02 32.32
C ALA A 455 -29.70 -19.17 31.61
N LEU A 456 -30.90 -19.09 32.21
CA LEU A 456 -31.98 -18.24 31.69
C LEU A 456 -31.55 -16.76 31.60
N VAL A 457 -30.94 -16.24 32.67
CA VAL A 457 -30.43 -14.85 32.68
C VAL A 457 -29.37 -14.64 31.60
N ALA A 458 -28.44 -15.59 31.44
CA ALA A 458 -27.38 -15.50 30.45
C ALA A 458 -27.95 -15.50 29.01
N TYR A 459 -28.88 -16.40 28.68
CA TYR A 459 -29.48 -16.42 27.34
C TYR A 459 -30.34 -15.19 27.06
N HIS A 460 -31.12 -14.71 28.04
CA HIS A 460 -31.86 -13.46 27.85
C HIS A 460 -30.91 -12.27 27.58
N LYS A 461 -29.76 -12.24 28.28
CA LYS A 461 -28.76 -11.19 28.01
C LYS A 461 -28.16 -11.32 26.62
N ALA A 462 -27.86 -12.53 26.15
CA ALA A 462 -27.41 -12.78 24.78
C ALA A 462 -28.41 -12.24 23.74
N ILE A 463 -29.70 -12.55 23.91
CA ILE A 463 -30.77 -12.10 23.01
C ILE A 463 -31.01 -10.59 23.11
N GLU A 464 -30.89 -9.99 24.31
CA GLU A 464 -30.96 -8.52 24.46
C GLU A 464 -29.90 -7.81 23.64
N ILE A 465 -28.67 -8.36 23.59
CA ILE A 465 -27.54 -7.80 22.84
C ILE A 465 -27.72 -8.04 21.33
N ASN A 466 -28.06 -9.27 20.94
CA ASN A 466 -28.25 -9.65 19.55
C ASN A 466 -29.56 -10.45 19.36
N PRO A 467 -30.70 -9.77 19.13
CA PRO A 467 -31.99 -10.43 18.93
C PRO A 467 -32.06 -11.32 17.68
N ASP A 468 -31.18 -11.04 16.70
CA ASP A 468 -31.19 -11.69 15.39
C ASP A 468 -30.29 -12.95 15.35
N ASN A 469 -29.76 -13.40 16.50
CA ASN A 469 -29.00 -14.64 16.58
C ASN A 469 -29.92 -15.85 16.75
N GLU A 470 -30.10 -16.62 15.68
CA GLU A 470 -30.95 -17.82 15.65
C GLU A 470 -30.47 -18.91 16.61
N TYR A 471 -29.15 -19.00 16.88
CA TYR A 471 -28.60 -19.99 17.80
C TYR A 471 -28.98 -19.68 19.26
N SER A 472 -28.87 -18.42 19.67
CA SER A 472 -29.25 -17.98 21.01
C SER A 472 -30.75 -18.15 21.25
N GLN A 473 -31.59 -17.86 20.26
CA GLN A 473 -33.03 -18.12 20.31
C GLN A 473 -33.32 -19.61 20.48
N ASN A 474 -32.72 -20.46 19.63
CA ASN A 474 -32.91 -21.91 19.73
C ASN A 474 -32.41 -22.47 21.08
N ASN A 475 -31.26 -22.02 21.60
CA ASN A 475 -30.72 -22.49 22.86
C ASN A 475 -31.62 -22.11 24.05
N LEU A 476 -32.19 -20.90 24.05
CA LEU A 476 -33.17 -20.51 25.06
C LEU A 476 -34.45 -21.36 24.95
N GLY A 477 -34.92 -21.62 23.71
CA GLY A 477 -36.03 -22.55 23.49
C GLY A 477 -35.78 -23.95 24.05
N ILE A 478 -34.55 -24.50 23.89
CA ILE A 478 -34.16 -25.78 24.46
C ILE A 478 -34.20 -25.74 26.01
N LEU A 479 -33.68 -24.65 26.60
CA LEU A 479 -33.74 -24.48 28.07
C LEU A 479 -35.19 -24.48 28.59
N TYR A 480 -36.12 -23.80 27.91
CA TYR A 480 -37.53 -23.84 28.27
C TYR A 480 -38.14 -25.24 28.09
N LEU A 481 -37.83 -25.95 26.96
CA LEU A 481 -38.37 -27.25 26.67
C LEU A 481 -37.91 -28.35 27.63
N ASP A 482 -36.62 -28.45 27.85
CA ASP A 482 -35.95 -29.57 28.55
C ASP A 482 -35.58 -29.24 29.99
N GLY A 483 -35.24 -27.98 30.29
CA GLY A 483 -34.87 -27.54 31.64
C GLY A 483 -36.07 -27.10 32.46
N LEU A 484 -36.92 -26.25 31.92
CA LEU A 484 -38.05 -25.66 32.65
C LEU A 484 -39.38 -26.38 32.35
N GLU A 485 -39.40 -27.36 31.45
CA GLU A 485 -40.56 -28.14 31.02
C GLU A 485 -41.71 -27.30 30.42
N ASP A 486 -41.43 -26.09 29.98
CA ASP A 486 -42.36 -25.16 29.36
C ASP A 486 -42.31 -25.26 27.83
N ALA A 487 -43.15 -26.15 27.28
CA ALA A 487 -43.19 -26.38 25.84
C ALA A 487 -43.86 -25.23 25.04
N GLU A 488 -44.74 -24.47 25.69
CA GLU A 488 -45.44 -23.34 25.06
C GLU A 488 -44.44 -22.19 24.81
N GLU A 489 -43.76 -21.75 25.82
CA GLU A 489 -42.73 -20.70 25.70
C GLU A 489 -41.56 -21.15 24.81
N SER A 490 -41.14 -22.42 24.89
CA SER A 490 -40.07 -22.93 24.02
C SER A 490 -40.37 -22.83 22.52
N LEU A 491 -41.67 -23.08 22.13
CA LEU A 491 -42.10 -23.04 20.73
C LEU A 491 -41.95 -21.65 20.16
N GLU A 492 -42.25 -20.58 20.92
CA GLU A 492 -42.07 -19.18 20.45
C GLU A 492 -40.63 -18.86 20.08
N TYR A 493 -39.66 -19.34 20.89
CA TYR A 493 -38.24 -19.15 20.60
C TYR A 493 -37.77 -19.96 19.39
N PHE A 494 -38.23 -21.20 19.23
CA PHE A 494 -37.93 -22.00 18.03
C PHE A 494 -38.51 -21.40 16.76
N GLU A 495 -39.74 -20.92 16.80
CA GLU A 495 -40.35 -20.22 15.66
C GLU A 495 -39.61 -18.92 15.33
N THR A 496 -39.12 -18.20 16.34
CA THR A 496 -38.28 -17.03 16.13
C THR A 496 -36.97 -17.44 15.44
N ALA A 497 -36.28 -18.49 15.89
CA ALA A 497 -35.08 -19.01 15.26
C ALA A 497 -35.31 -19.43 13.80
N ILE A 498 -36.46 -20.09 13.51
CA ILE A 498 -36.86 -20.48 12.16
C ILE A 498 -37.13 -19.25 11.27
N ASN A 499 -37.77 -18.21 11.81
CA ASN A 499 -38.03 -16.98 11.07
C ASN A 499 -36.72 -16.23 10.74
N LEU A 500 -35.74 -16.25 11.62
CA LEU A 500 -34.40 -15.65 11.41
C LEU A 500 -33.61 -16.47 10.39
N ASN A 501 -33.61 -17.79 10.51
CA ASN A 501 -32.93 -18.70 9.60
C ASN A 501 -33.85 -19.83 9.14
N PRO A 502 -34.55 -19.70 8.00
CA PRO A 502 -35.45 -20.73 7.47
C PRO A 502 -34.78 -22.05 7.07
N ASN A 503 -33.45 -22.12 7.09
CA ASN A 503 -32.68 -23.34 6.81
C ASN A 503 -32.09 -23.98 8.08
N TYR A 504 -32.50 -23.53 9.26
CA TYR A 504 -31.93 -24.02 10.52
C TYR A 504 -32.61 -25.34 10.93
N THR A 505 -32.04 -26.45 10.51
CA THR A 505 -32.54 -27.82 10.70
C THR A 505 -32.89 -28.14 12.15
N LEU A 506 -31.99 -27.80 13.08
CA LEU A 506 -32.15 -28.08 14.51
C LEU A 506 -33.34 -27.34 15.14
N ALA A 507 -33.62 -26.09 14.70
CA ALA A 507 -34.77 -25.33 15.20
C ALA A 507 -36.10 -25.98 14.78
N TYR A 508 -36.22 -26.46 13.57
CA TYR A 508 -37.41 -27.24 13.14
C TYR A 508 -37.57 -28.53 13.94
N PHE A 509 -36.47 -29.26 14.15
CA PHE A 509 -36.52 -30.46 14.97
C PHE A 509 -37.02 -30.19 16.39
N ASN A 510 -36.51 -29.13 17.02
CA ASN A 510 -36.87 -28.74 18.38
C ASN A 510 -38.31 -28.18 18.47
N ALA A 511 -38.77 -27.41 17.45
CA ALA A 511 -40.18 -27.00 17.32
C ALA A 511 -41.12 -28.23 17.23
N GLY A 512 -40.67 -29.25 16.49
CA GLY A 512 -41.38 -30.52 16.43
C GLY A 512 -41.49 -31.21 17.79
N ARG A 513 -40.42 -31.22 18.60
CA ARG A 513 -40.38 -31.75 19.96
C ARG A 513 -41.34 -31.00 20.91
N ALA A 514 -41.29 -29.64 20.83
CA ALA A 514 -42.20 -28.80 21.63
C ALA A 514 -43.65 -29.04 21.28
N SER A 515 -44.00 -29.02 19.99
CA SER A 515 -45.36 -29.28 19.50
C SER A 515 -45.86 -30.68 19.87
N GLN A 516 -44.98 -31.70 19.80
CA GLN A 516 -45.29 -33.06 20.27
C GLN A 516 -45.61 -33.11 21.75
N LYS A 517 -44.79 -32.44 22.62
CA LYS A 517 -45.02 -32.36 24.04
C LYS A 517 -46.34 -31.67 24.40
N MET A 518 -46.75 -30.69 23.60
CA MET A 518 -48.05 -30.01 23.75
C MET A 518 -49.25 -30.82 23.18
N GLY A 519 -49.00 -31.92 22.47
CA GLY A 519 -50.02 -32.72 21.83
C GLY A 519 -50.51 -32.18 20.48
N PHE A 520 -49.81 -31.24 19.86
CA PHE A 520 -50.11 -30.69 18.57
C PHE A 520 -49.51 -31.58 17.46
N ILE A 521 -50.14 -32.76 17.26
CA ILE A 521 -49.59 -33.84 16.43
C ILE A 521 -49.33 -33.39 14.97
N ASN A 522 -50.25 -32.63 14.40
CA ASN A 522 -50.09 -32.17 12.99
C ASN A 522 -48.95 -31.18 12.83
N ASP A 523 -48.79 -30.25 13.77
CA ASP A 523 -47.72 -29.26 13.72
C ASP A 523 -46.37 -29.91 13.98
N ALA A 524 -46.29 -30.84 14.94
CA ALA A 524 -45.12 -31.66 15.19
C ALA A 524 -44.68 -32.44 13.94
N ALA A 525 -45.65 -33.06 13.22
CA ALA A 525 -45.36 -33.79 11.98
C ALA A 525 -44.81 -32.87 10.90
N ASN A 526 -45.39 -31.68 10.75
CA ASN A 526 -44.92 -30.69 9.79
C ASN A 526 -43.50 -30.24 10.09
N TYR A 527 -43.18 -29.90 11.35
CA TYR A 527 -41.86 -29.49 11.76
C TYR A 527 -40.80 -30.59 11.59
N TYR A 528 -41.11 -31.84 11.98
CA TYR A 528 -40.20 -32.97 11.76
C TYR A 528 -39.97 -33.25 10.26
N GLN A 529 -41.01 -33.12 9.43
CA GLN A 529 -40.86 -33.26 7.97
C GLN A 529 -39.94 -32.21 7.39
N MET A 530 -40.09 -30.93 7.80
CA MET A 530 -39.19 -29.85 7.39
C MET A 530 -37.77 -30.10 7.85
N ALA A 531 -37.55 -30.52 9.10
CA ALA A 531 -36.24 -30.89 9.62
C ALA A 531 -35.63 -32.04 8.78
N MET A 532 -36.41 -33.06 8.42
CA MET A 532 -35.92 -34.16 7.59
C MET A 532 -35.52 -33.71 6.18
N ASP A 533 -36.30 -32.82 5.59
CA ASP A 533 -36.00 -32.32 4.23
C ASP A 533 -34.75 -31.43 4.21
N LEU A 534 -34.54 -30.59 5.22
CA LEU A 534 -33.33 -29.79 5.40
C LEU A 534 -32.13 -30.67 5.74
N ASN A 535 -32.30 -31.69 6.61
CA ASN A 535 -31.20 -32.57 7.03
C ASN A 535 -30.55 -33.34 5.87
N LYS A 536 -31.29 -33.59 4.78
CA LYS A 536 -30.73 -34.17 3.53
C LYS A 536 -29.62 -33.28 2.90
N LEU A 537 -29.63 -32.00 3.23
CA LEU A 537 -28.67 -31.02 2.72
C LEU A 537 -27.57 -30.72 3.74
N THR A 538 -27.89 -30.76 5.03
CA THR A 538 -26.98 -30.33 6.12
C THR A 538 -26.27 -31.49 6.83
N ASP A 539 -26.94 -32.67 6.90
CA ASP A 539 -26.47 -33.86 7.63
C ASP A 539 -26.11 -33.56 9.10
N GLU A 540 -26.91 -32.66 9.73
CA GLU A 540 -26.66 -32.17 11.09
C GLU A 540 -27.27 -33.06 12.20
N LEU A 541 -28.33 -33.81 11.84
CA LEU A 541 -29.11 -34.62 12.76
C LEU A 541 -29.13 -36.09 12.34
N ASP A 542 -29.33 -36.98 13.31
CA ASP A 542 -29.56 -38.39 13.02
C ASP A 542 -30.94 -38.54 12.35
N GLU A 543 -30.94 -38.92 11.08
CA GLU A 543 -32.14 -39.11 10.28
C GLU A 543 -33.06 -40.18 10.90
N GLU A 544 -32.52 -41.19 11.59
CA GLU A 544 -33.27 -42.25 12.23
C GLU A 544 -34.05 -41.73 13.48
N ASP A 545 -33.47 -40.78 14.24
CA ASP A 545 -34.18 -40.13 15.35
C ASP A 545 -35.36 -39.29 14.81
N ILE A 546 -35.17 -38.50 13.76
CA ILE A 546 -36.26 -37.73 13.17
C ILE A 546 -37.38 -38.65 12.71
N ARG A 547 -37.04 -39.74 11.98
CA ARG A 547 -38.01 -40.74 11.50
C ARG A 547 -38.77 -41.42 12.65
N THR A 548 -38.04 -41.81 13.66
CA THR A 548 -38.62 -42.50 14.85
C THR A 548 -39.63 -41.59 15.55
N ARG A 549 -39.29 -40.31 15.73
CA ARG A 549 -40.21 -39.34 16.34
C ARG A 549 -41.42 -39.10 15.45
N LEU A 550 -41.25 -38.95 14.15
CA LEU A 550 -42.34 -38.76 13.18
C LEU A 550 -43.29 -39.98 13.19
N HIS A 551 -42.75 -41.20 13.21
CA HIS A 551 -43.57 -42.43 13.30
C HIS A 551 -44.29 -42.52 14.63
N SER A 552 -43.67 -42.20 15.75
CA SER A 552 -44.26 -42.27 17.08
C SER A 552 -45.50 -41.35 17.25
N LEU A 553 -45.62 -40.29 16.42
CA LEU A 553 -46.80 -39.40 16.46
C LEU A 553 -48.10 -40.12 16.06
N PHE A 554 -48.03 -41.20 15.27
CA PHE A 554 -49.17 -41.87 14.67
C PHE A 554 -49.37 -43.30 15.15
N GLU A 555 -48.50 -43.78 16.07
CA GLU A 555 -48.61 -45.07 16.74
C GLU A 555 -49.44 -44.98 18.04
N ILE A 556 -50.70 -44.53 17.96
CA ILE A 556 -51.64 -44.54 19.09
C ILE A 556 -52.71 -45.61 18.87
#